data_1097d3c3581fa2c11b9d9842d7750b42
#
_entry.id   1097d3c3581fa2c11b9d9842d7750b42
#
_cell.length_a   1.000
_cell.length_b   1.000
_cell.length_c   1.000
_cell.angle_alpha   90.00
_cell.angle_beta   90.00
_cell.angle_gamma   90.00
#
_symmetry.space_group_name_H-M   'P 1'
#
loop_
_entity.id
_entity.type
_entity.pdbx_description
1 polymer ?
#
loop_
_entity_poly.entity_id
_entity_poly.type
_entity_poly.pdbx_seq_one_letter_code
_entity_poly.pdbx_strand_id
1 'polypeptide(L)'
;IDAAIGAGADDICLVVGYKHEVVEHSISHKNVKFALQEEQLGTGHAVKCARDFLGDEGQTLILFGDTPLITAETLNRLAEHHKKNGNTVTVLSAMIGDPTGYGRIIRDAEGRFVKSVEHKDASPEELESREINSGMYIFDTKELKEALDKLTPNNAQGEYYLPDTLTI
;
A
#
# COMPACT_ATOMS: atom_id res chain seq x y z
N ILE A 1 6.73 2.26 12.13
CA ILE A 1 6.70 3.68 12.57
C ILE A 1 8.10 4.27 12.41
N ASP A 2 9.12 3.73 13.09
CA ASP A 2 10.48 4.31 13.12
C ASP A 2 11.11 4.43 11.72
N ALA A 3 10.87 3.46 10.84
CA ALA A 3 11.30 3.54 9.44
C ALA A 3 10.63 4.70 8.68
N ALA A 4 9.33 4.94 8.93
CA ALA A 4 8.61 6.06 8.31
C ALA A 4 9.13 7.42 8.82
N ILE A 5 9.35 7.54 10.13
CA ILE A 5 9.96 8.74 10.74
C ILE A 5 11.36 8.97 10.14
N GLY A 6 12.19 7.92 10.05
CA GLY A 6 13.54 7.99 9.48
C GLY A 6 13.54 8.30 7.98
N ALA A 7 12.44 8.04 7.28
CA ALA A 7 12.23 8.42 5.89
C ALA A 7 11.65 9.84 5.71
N GLY A 8 11.45 10.58 6.80
CA GLY A 8 11.00 11.97 6.76
C GLY A 8 9.49 12.15 6.71
N ALA A 9 8.71 11.18 7.21
CA ALA A 9 7.26 11.36 7.35
C ALA A 9 6.95 12.45 8.39
N ASP A 10 6.19 13.45 7.99
CA ASP A 10 5.78 14.58 8.85
C ASP A 10 4.68 14.16 9.83
N ASP A 11 3.70 13.40 9.33
CA ASP A 11 2.57 12.88 10.08
C ASP A 11 2.39 11.38 9.84
N ILE A 12 1.91 10.65 10.85
CA ILE A 12 1.66 9.21 10.76
C ILE A 12 0.26 8.89 11.27
N CYS A 13 -0.50 8.14 10.46
CA CYS A 13 -1.77 7.55 10.85
C CYS A 13 -1.67 6.02 10.82
N LEU A 14 -2.09 5.38 11.89
CA LEU A 14 -2.21 3.93 11.97
C LEU A 14 -3.65 3.53 11.76
N VAL A 15 -3.91 2.78 10.71
CA VAL A 15 -5.21 2.14 10.54
C VAL A 15 -5.21 0.87 11.37
N VAL A 16 -6.13 0.81 12.32
CA VAL A 16 -6.27 -0.28 13.29
C VAL A 16 -7.65 -0.91 13.17
N GLY A 17 -7.77 -2.17 13.52
CA GLY A 17 -9.01 -2.92 13.42
C GLY A 17 -9.20 -3.87 14.60
N TYR A 18 -9.18 -5.17 14.37
CA TYR A 18 -9.31 -6.16 15.43
C TYR A 18 -8.31 -5.95 16.56
N LYS A 19 -8.81 -5.89 17.81
CA LYS A 19 -7.99 -5.60 19.00
C LYS A 19 -7.24 -4.25 18.93
N HIS A 20 -7.82 -3.24 18.30
CA HIS A 20 -7.20 -1.92 18.14
C HIS A 20 -6.68 -1.33 19.46
N GLU A 21 -7.42 -1.49 20.57
CA GLU A 21 -7.02 -0.99 21.90
C GLU A 21 -5.65 -1.53 22.35
N VAL A 22 -5.33 -2.79 22.04
CA VAL A 22 -4.03 -3.39 22.36
C VAL A 22 -2.92 -2.74 21.54
N VAL A 23 -3.17 -2.50 20.25
CA VAL A 23 -2.21 -1.83 19.36
C VAL A 23 -1.98 -0.40 19.82
N GLU A 24 -3.05 0.36 20.03
CA GLU A 24 -3.01 1.75 20.48
C GLU A 24 -2.20 1.89 21.79
N HIS A 25 -2.47 1.01 22.77
CA HIS A 25 -1.74 1.01 24.03
C HIS A 25 -0.24 0.71 23.84
N SER A 26 0.10 -0.24 22.97
CA SER A 26 1.48 -0.66 22.75
C SER A 26 2.37 0.42 22.13
N ILE A 27 1.76 1.38 21.42
CA ILE A 27 2.45 2.46 20.70
C ILE A 27 2.08 3.87 21.20
N SER A 28 1.48 3.97 22.39
CA SER A 28 1.05 5.22 23.01
C SER A 28 2.17 6.25 23.22
N HIS A 29 3.44 5.81 23.21
CA HIS A 29 4.61 6.67 23.34
C HIS A 29 5.00 7.37 22.02
N LYS A 30 4.37 7.04 20.92
CA LYS A 30 4.62 7.64 19.58
C LYS A 30 3.59 8.74 19.30
N ASN A 31 4.05 9.79 18.65
CA ASN A 31 3.14 10.84 18.17
C ASN A 31 2.50 10.40 16.83
N VAL A 32 1.45 9.60 16.94
CA VAL A 32 0.72 9.04 15.78
C VAL A 32 -0.79 9.23 15.97
N LYS A 33 -1.52 9.33 14.88
CA LYS A 33 -2.99 9.31 14.86
C LYS A 33 -3.49 7.90 14.58
N PHE A 34 -4.73 7.64 14.90
CA PHE A 34 -5.38 6.35 14.66
C PHE A 34 -6.64 6.55 13.82
N ALA A 35 -6.87 5.63 12.88
CA ALA A 35 -8.11 5.49 12.16
C ALA A 35 -8.64 4.06 12.36
N LEU A 36 -9.88 3.92 12.80
CA LEU A 36 -10.48 2.62 13.07
C LEU A 36 -11.12 2.07 11.78
N GLN A 37 -10.70 0.88 11.38
CA GLN A 37 -11.38 0.06 10.39
C GLN A 37 -12.28 -0.94 11.13
N GLU A 38 -13.54 -0.59 11.31
CA GLU A 38 -14.50 -1.43 12.04
C GLU A 38 -14.78 -2.76 11.32
N GLU A 39 -14.97 -2.68 9.99
CA GLU A 39 -15.18 -3.84 9.13
C GLU A 39 -13.97 -4.04 8.22
N GLN A 40 -13.40 -5.26 8.21
CA GLN A 40 -12.23 -5.59 7.40
C GLN A 40 -12.62 -5.85 5.94
N LEU A 41 -12.93 -4.79 5.20
CA LEU A 41 -13.37 -4.84 3.80
C LEU A 41 -12.22 -4.68 2.79
N GLY A 42 -11.00 -5.01 3.20
CA GLY A 42 -9.81 -5.01 2.34
C GLY A 42 -8.87 -3.83 2.57
N THR A 43 -7.72 -3.87 1.88
CA THR A 43 -6.62 -2.92 2.06
C THR A 43 -6.93 -1.52 1.56
N GLY A 44 -7.69 -1.39 0.48
CA GLY A 44 -8.18 -0.10 0.00
C GLY A 44 -9.19 0.52 0.96
N HIS A 45 -10.06 -0.30 1.59
CA HIS A 45 -10.97 0.18 2.62
C HIS A 45 -10.21 0.69 3.86
N ALA A 46 -9.13 0.02 4.26
CA ALA A 46 -8.29 0.50 5.35
C ALA A 46 -7.77 1.93 5.08
N VAL A 47 -7.29 2.20 3.87
CA VAL A 47 -6.83 3.55 3.49
C VAL A 47 -8.00 4.55 3.44
N LYS A 48 -9.19 4.12 2.99
CA LYS A 48 -10.41 4.95 3.05
C LYS A 48 -10.75 5.38 4.48
N CYS A 49 -10.57 4.52 5.49
CA CYS A 49 -10.79 4.86 6.89
C CYS A 49 -9.85 5.97 7.40
N ALA A 50 -8.68 6.11 6.79
CA ALA A 50 -7.72 7.18 7.10
C ALA A 50 -7.89 8.42 6.22
N ARG A 51 -8.95 8.51 5.38
CA ARG A 51 -9.13 9.58 4.39
C ARG A 51 -9.06 10.99 4.98
N ASP A 52 -9.67 11.21 6.13
CA ASP A 52 -9.69 12.52 6.79
C ASP A 52 -8.32 12.96 7.33
N PHE A 53 -7.41 12.00 7.48
CA PHE A 53 -6.02 12.26 7.83
C PHE A 53 -5.20 12.73 6.62
N LEU A 54 -5.57 12.31 5.41
CA LEU A 54 -4.86 12.67 4.20
C LEU A 54 -5.02 14.16 3.91
N GLY A 55 -3.92 14.88 3.72
CA GLY A 55 -3.92 16.26 3.25
C GLY A 55 -4.51 16.42 1.85
N ASP A 56 -4.52 17.63 1.34
CA ASP A 56 -4.98 17.91 -0.03
C ASP A 56 -3.85 17.87 -1.06
N GLU A 57 -2.61 17.98 -0.59
CA GLU A 57 -1.38 17.99 -1.39
C GLU A 57 -0.30 17.15 -0.73
N GLY A 58 0.80 16.96 -1.44
CA GLY A 58 1.97 16.22 -0.97
C GLY A 58 1.94 14.74 -1.34
N GLN A 59 2.67 13.93 -0.59
CA GLN A 59 2.83 12.51 -0.85
C GLN A 59 2.32 11.67 0.31
N THR A 60 1.70 10.56 0.00
CA THR A 60 1.24 9.58 0.98
C THR A 60 2.02 8.29 0.83
N LEU A 61 2.80 7.95 1.85
CA LEU A 61 3.47 6.65 1.98
C LEU A 61 2.52 5.67 2.69
N ILE A 62 2.23 4.54 2.06
CA ILE A 62 1.42 3.47 2.63
C ILE A 62 2.32 2.29 2.93
N LEU A 63 2.28 1.80 4.16
CA LEU A 63 3.05 0.66 4.66
C LEU A 63 2.12 -0.34 5.34
N PHE A 64 2.48 -1.62 5.26
CA PHE A 64 1.79 -2.69 5.98
C PHE A 64 2.50 -3.04 7.28
N GLY A 65 1.74 -3.33 8.32
CA GLY A 65 2.28 -3.61 9.66
C GLY A 65 2.97 -4.98 9.80
N ASP A 66 2.74 -5.87 8.86
CA ASP A 66 3.31 -7.23 8.82
C ASP A 66 4.69 -7.32 8.14
N THR A 67 5.24 -6.19 7.71
CA THR A 67 6.57 -6.09 7.10
C THR A 67 7.56 -5.31 7.98
N PRO A 68 7.88 -5.81 9.20
CA PRO A 68 8.59 -5.02 10.22
C PRO A 68 10.06 -4.74 9.90
N LEU A 69 10.65 -5.42 8.91
CA LEU A 69 12.06 -5.29 8.56
C LEU A 69 12.33 -4.21 7.50
N ILE A 70 11.32 -3.48 7.06
CA ILE A 70 11.53 -2.37 6.15
C ILE A 70 12.38 -1.28 6.80
N THR A 71 13.34 -0.74 6.05
CA THR A 71 14.26 0.28 6.54
C THR A 71 13.93 1.66 5.99
N ALA A 72 14.30 2.71 6.73
CA ALA A 72 14.20 4.08 6.27
C ALA A 72 14.98 4.31 4.96
N GLU A 73 16.12 3.65 4.77
CA GLU A 73 16.90 3.72 3.53
C GLU A 73 16.08 3.24 2.32
N THR A 74 15.40 2.09 2.44
CA THR A 74 14.55 1.57 1.37
C THR A 74 13.41 2.54 1.05
N LEU A 75 12.77 3.10 2.08
CA LEU A 75 11.68 4.06 1.90
C LEU A 75 12.17 5.37 1.27
N ASN A 76 13.34 5.88 1.65
CA ASN A 76 13.96 7.04 1.02
C ASN A 76 14.24 6.80 -0.47
N ARG A 77 14.79 5.65 -0.83
CA ARG A 77 15.03 5.27 -2.23
C ARG A 77 13.73 5.20 -3.04
N LEU A 78 12.64 4.69 -2.43
CA LEU A 78 11.33 4.65 -3.05
C LEU A 78 10.80 6.07 -3.30
N ALA A 79 10.91 6.97 -2.30
CA ALA A 79 10.49 8.37 -2.39
C ALA A 79 11.31 9.15 -3.43
N GLU A 80 12.62 8.97 -3.45
CA GLU A 80 13.50 9.57 -4.45
C GLU A 80 13.15 9.12 -5.87
N HIS A 81 12.89 7.82 -6.06
CA HIS A 81 12.47 7.27 -7.34
C HIS A 81 11.13 7.86 -7.80
N HIS A 82 10.15 7.91 -6.91
CA HIS A 82 8.84 8.51 -7.16
C HIS A 82 8.97 9.96 -7.64
N LYS A 83 9.65 10.79 -6.87
CA LYS A 83 9.88 12.20 -7.17
C LYS A 83 10.66 12.43 -8.45
N LYS A 84 11.77 11.69 -8.65
CA LYS A 84 12.66 11.85 -9.82
C LYS A 84 11.94 11.56 -11.13
N ASN A 85 11.02 10.61 -11.14
CA ASN A 85 10.30 10.19 -12.35
C ASN A 85 8.96 10.91 -12.53
N GLY A 86 8.55 11.75 -11.57
CA GLY A 86 7.25 12.42 -11.60
C GLY A 86 6.09 11.44 -11.63
N ASN A 87 6.20 10.34 -10.88
CA ASN A 87 5.18 9.31 -10.87
C ASN A 87 3.98 9.76 -10.03
N THR A 88 2.78 9.39 -10.43
CA THR A 88 1.55 9.54 -9.64
C THR A 88 1.47 8.51 -8.52
N VAL A 89 1.95 7.30 -8.81
CA VAL A 89 2.09 6.20 -7.85
C VAL A 89 3.36 5.42 -8.11
N THR A 90 4.00 4.96 -7.05
CA THR A 90 5.14 4.03 -7.10
C THR A 90 4.92 2.92 -6.11
N VAL A 91 5.00 1.68 -6.57
CA VAL A 91 4.92 0.48 -5.72
C VAL A 91 6.30 -0.14 -5.56
N LEU A 92 6.62 -0.56 -4.35
CA LEU A 92 7.79 -1.39 -4.09
C LEU A 92 7.45 -2.84 -4.49
N SER A 93 8.21 -3.40 -5.41
CA SER A 93 8.10 -4.81 -5.79
C SER A 93 9.33 -5.60 -5.37
N ALA A 94 9.22 -6.92 -5.35
CA ALA A 94 10.34 -7.81 -5.08
C ALA A 94 10.26 -9.08 -5.93
N MET A 95 11.43 -9.59 -6.35
CA MET A 95 11.56 -10.89 -6.98
C MET A 95 11.80 -11.94 -5.89
N ILE A 96 10.91 -12.92 -5.76
CA ILE A 96 11.03 -13.98 -4.74
C ILE A 96 10.92 -15.37 -5.35
N GLY A 97 11.48 -16.36 -4.65
CA GLY A 97 11.53 -17.74 -5.14
C GLY A 97 10.17 -18.42 -5.16
N ASP A 98 9.39 -18.25 -4.09
CA ASP A 98 8.02 -18.77 -3.96
C ASP A 98 7.06 -17.60 -3.68
N PRO A 99 6.34 -17.14 -4.72
CA PRO A 99 5.41 -16.01 -4.59
C PRO A 99 3.99 -16.43 -4.14
N THR A 100 3.80 -17.66 -3.69
CA THR A 100 2.48 -18.16 -3.27
C THR A 100 1.86 -17.25 -2.20
N GLY A 101 0.60 -16.88 -2.43
CA GLY A 101 -0.17 -16.01 -1.52
C GLY A 101 0.03 -14.51 -1.72
N TYR A 102 1.05 -14.06 -2.46
CA TYR A 102 1.27 -12.65 -2.75
C TYR A 102 0.55 -12.20 -4.03
N GLY A 103 0.19 -10.93 -4.11
CA GLY A 103 -0.19 -10.28 -5.36
C GLY A 103 0.99 -10.25 -6.35
N ARG A 104 0.68 -10.38 -7.64
CA ARG A 104 1.68 -10.39 -8.71
C ARG A 104 1.75 -9.04 -9.41
N ILE A 105 2.96 -8.61 -9.74
CA ILE A 105 3.18 -7.54 -10.70
C ILE A 105 3.29 -8.16 -12.08
N ILE A 106 2.44 -7.70 -12.99
CA ILE A 106 2.40 -8.17 -14.37
C ILE A 106 3.02 -7.10 -15.27
N ARG A 107 3.93 -7.55 -16.14
CA ARG A 107 4.61 -6.70 -17.12
C ARG A 107 4.35 -7.20 -18.53
N ASP A 108 4.37 -6.29 -19.50
CA ASP A 108 4.33 -6.65 -20.92
C ASP A 108 5.70 -7.14 -21.42
N ALA A 109 5.76 -7.47 -22.72
CA ALA A 109 6.98 -7.98 -23.36
C ALA A 109 8.15 -6.97 -23.35
N GLU A 110 7.85 -5.69 -23.23
CA GLU A 110 8.82 -4.59 -23.12
C GLU A 110 9.23 -4.29 -21.66
N GLY A 111 8.68 -5.04 -20.68
CA GLY A 111 8.96 -4.88 -19.27
C GLY A 111 8.19 -3.75 -18.59
N ARG A 112 7.22 -3.13 -19.25
CA ARG A 112 6.40 -2.06 -18.67
C ARG A 112 5.34 -2.65 -17.76
N PHE A 113 5.03 -1.94 -16.68
CA PHE A 113 3.94 -2.30 -15.77
C PHE A 113 2.60 -2.36 -16.52
N VAL A 114 1.87 -3.44 -16.32
CA VAL A 114 0.51 -3.63 -16.86
C VAL A 114 -0.52 -3.54 -15.74
N LYS A 115 -0.36 -4.36 -14.70
CA LYS A 115 -1.26 -4.40 -13.54
C LYS A 115 -0.63 -5.08 -12.35
N SER A 116 -1.25 -4.93 -11.19
CA SER A 116 -1.10 -5.82 -10.05
C SER A 116 -2.36 -6.68 -9.94
N VAL A 117 -2.20 -7.97 -9.67
CA VAL A 117 -3.33 -8.91 -9.52
C VAL A 117 -3.14 -9.75 -8.27
N GLU A 118 -4.16 -9.86 -7.45
CA GLU A 118 -4.11 -10.68 -6.24
C GLU A 118 -4.05 -12.17 -6.57
N HIS A 119 -3.41 -12.95 -5.70
CA HIS A 119 -3.19 -14.40 -5.93
C HIS A 119 -4.46 -15.16 -6.29
N LYS A 120 -5.59 -14.81 -5.66
CA LYS A 120 -6.88 -15.49 -5.85
C LYS A 120 -7.59 -15.10 -7.14
N ASP A 121 -7.23 -13.96 -7.73
CA ASP A 121 -7.83 -13.44 -8.96
C ASP A 121 -6.92 -13.65 -10.18
N ALA A 122 -5.68 -14.11 -9.97
CA ALA A 122 -4.68 -14.28 -11.00
C ALA A 122 -4.97 -15.53 -11.89
N SER A 123 -4.77 -15.38 -13.21
CA SER A 123 -4.79 -16.51 -14.13
C SER A 123 -3.57 -17.43 -13.91
N PRO A 124 -3.60 -18.67 -14.42
CA PRO A 124 -2.45 -19.57 -14.35
C PRO A 124 -1.15 -18.94 -14.91
N GLU A 125 -1.25 -18.20 -16.00
CA GLU A 125 -0.10 -17.53 -16.63
C GLU A 125 0.43 -16.39 -15.73
N GLU A 126 -0.47 -15.63 -15.10
CA GLU A 126 -0.09 -14.54 -14.18
C GLU A 126 0.57 -15.06 -12.91
N LEU A 127 0.18 -16.25 -12.44
CA LEU A 127 0.79 -16.92 -11.30
C LEU A 127 2.25 -17.34 -11.52
N GLU A 128 2.70 -17.43 -12.78
CA GLU A 128 4.11 -17.71 -13.12
C GLU A 128 5.03 -16.53 -12.80
N SER A 129 4.49 -15.30 -12.70
CA SER A 129 5.27 -14.13 -12.30
C SER A 129 5.83 -14.32 -10.89
N ARG A 130 7.14 -14.08 -10.76
CA ARG A 130 7.85 -14.07 -9.46
C ARG A 130 8.00 -12.67 -8.89
N GLU A 131 7.59 -11.66 -9.62
CA GLU A 131 7.57 -10.28 -9.11
C GLU A 131 6.30 -10.07 -8.29
N ILE A 132 6.48 -9.84 -6.99
CA ILE A 132 5.38 -9.61 -6.07
C ILE A 132 5.15 -8.13 -5.80
N ASN A 133 3.91 -7.79 -5.51
CA ASN A 133 3.54 -6.54 -4.87
C ASN A 133 3.83 -6.64 -3.37
N SER A 134 4.70 -5.80 -2.84
CA SER A 134 5.07 -5.82 -1.42
C SER A 134 4.04 -5.15 -0.50
N GLY A 135 3.02 -4.51 -1.07
CA GLY A 135 2.05 -3.73 -0.31
C GLY A 135 2.53 -2.33 0.11
N MET A 136 3.70 -1.90 -0.35
CA MET A 136 4.25 -0.59 0.00
C MET A 136 4.17 0.36 -1.19
N TYR A 137 3.60 1.54 -0.95
CA TYR A 137 3.31 2.50 -2.02
C TYR A 137 3.68 3.91 -1.60
N ILE A 138 4.05 4.73 -2.59
CA ILE A 138 3.98 6.18 -2.49
C ILE A 138 3.02 6.67 -3.57
N PHE A 139 2.11 7.52 -3.17
CA PHE A 139 1.16 8.21 -4.03
C PHE A 139 1.33 9.72 -3.92
N ASP A 140 1.05 10.43 -4.99
CA ASP A 140 0.60 11.80 -4.86
C ASP A 140 -0.76 11.79 -4.16
N THR A 141 -0.91 12.57 -3.08
CA THR A 141 -2.05 12.45 -2.15
C THR A 141 -3.39 12.72 -2.83
N LYS A 142 -3.44 13.71 -3.72
CA LYS A 142 -4.66 14.05 -4.47
C LYS A 142 -5.14 12.87 -5.31
N GLU A 143 -4.24 12.29 -6.07
CA GLU A 143 -4.51 11.16 -6.97
C GLU A 143 -4.90 9.91 -6.18
N LEU A 144 -4.29 9.68 -5.01
CA LEU A 144 -4.73 8.62 -4.11
C LEU A 144 -6.21 8.79 -3.72
N LYS A 145 -6.61 9.99 -3.29
CA LYS A 145 -8.00 10.27 -2.91
C LYS A 145 -8.97 9.99 -4.06
N GLU A 146 -8.62 10.43 -5.28
CA GLU A 146 -9.43 10.19 -6.48
C GLU A 146 -9.52 8.70 -6.85
N ALA A 147 -8.42 7.96 -6.73
CA ALA A 147 -8.38 6.52 -6.98
C ALA A 147 -9.19 5.76 -5.93
N LEU A 148 -9.09 6.12 -4.65
CA LEU A 148 -9.87 5.49 -3.59
C LEU A 148 -11.39 5.61 -3.82
N ASP A 149 -11.86 6.74 -4.38
CA ASP A 149 -13.28 6.93 -4.68
C ASP A 149 -13.80 6.01 -5.79
N LYS A 150 -12.92 5.54 -6.67
CA LYS A 150 -13.24 4.64 -7.79
C LYS A 150 -13.11 3.15 -7.45
N LEU A 151 -12.51 2.80 -6.31
CA LEU A 151 -12.37 1.41 -5.89
C LEU A 151 -13.72 0.72 -5.72
N THR A 152 -13.82 -0.49 -6.24
CA THR A 152 -15.00 -1.36 -6.11
C THR A 152 -14.60 -2.71 -5.52
N PRO A 153 -15.52 -3.43 -4.85
CA PRO A 153 -15.25 -4.75 -4.30
C PRO A 153 -15.54 -5.87 -5.34
N ASN A 154 -15.32 -5.61 -6.62
CA ASN A 154 -15.63 -6.55 -7.70
C ASN A 154 -14.45 -7.50 -7.96
N ASN A 155 -14.19 -8.41 -7.02
CA ASN A 155 -13.12 -9.40 -7.07
C ASN A 155 -13.51 -10.66 -6.30
N ALA A 156 -12.66 -11.70 -6.30
CA ALA A 156 -12.93 -13.00 -5.70
C ALA A 156 -13.22 -12.95 -4.19
N GLN A 157 -12.76 -11.93 -3.47
CA GLN A 157 -12.96 -11.77 -2.02
C GLN A 157 -14.08 -10.80 -1.67
N GLY A 158 -14.60 -10.02 -2.63
CA GLY A 158 -15.58 -8.96 -2.36
C GLY A 158 -14.99 -7.80 -1.55
N GLU A 159 -13.70 -7.53 -1.67
CA GLU A 159 -12.97 -6.55 -0.89
C GLU A 159 -12.49 -5.38 -1.76
N TYR A 160 -12.27 -4.22 -1.14
CA TYR A 160 -11.62 -3.08 -1.80
C TYR A 160 -10.11 -3.28 -1.77
N TYR A 161 -9.54 -3.68 -2.89
CA TYR A 161 -8.10 -3.88 -3.00
C TYR A 161 -7.37 -2.57 -3.28
N LEU A 162 -6.37 -2.25 -2.46
CA LEU A 162 -5.51 -1.09 -2.72
C LEU A 162 -4.70 -1.23 -4.03
N PRO A 163 -4.19 -2.42 -4.41
CA PRO A 163 -3.53 -2.63 -5.70
C PRO A 163 -4.32 -2.20 -6.93
N ASP A 164 -5.66 -2.21 -6.88
CA ASP A 164 -6.49 -1.79 -8.01
C ASP A 164 -6.31 -0.29 -8.34
N THR A 165 -5.86 0.51 -7.38
CA THR A 165 -5.52 1.92 -7.62
C THR A 165 -4.38 2.13 -8.60
N LEU A 166 -3.55 1.10 -8.85
CA LEU A 166 -2.44 1.18 -9.79
C LEU A 166 -2.89 1.22 -11.27
N THR A 167 -4.15 0.92 -11.55
CA THR A 167 -4.73 0.87 -12.91
C THR A 167 -5.93 1.81 -13.07
N ILE A 168 -6.29 2.57 -12.06
CA ILE A 168 -7.33 3.60 -12.07
C ILE A 168 -6.76 4.94 -12.53
#